data_f5953d501b8ed16b4111c03e35ec8323
#
_entry.id   f5953d501b8ed16b4111c03e35ec8323
#
_cell.length_a   1.000
_cell.length_b   1.000
_cell.length_c   1.000
_cell.angle_alpha   90.00
_cell.angle_beta   90.00
_cell.angle_gamma   90.00
#
_symmetry.space_group_name_H-M   'P 1'
#
loop_
_entity.id
_entity.type
_entity.pdbx_description
1 polymer ?
#
loop_
_entity_poly.entity_id
_entity_poly.type
_entity_poly.pdbx_seq_one_letter_code
_entity_poly.pdbx_strand_id
1 'polypeptide(L)'
;EEAVRDSDIVGVNTTAPVKEKDFLYIDEAWVKKGALICMPSAARFEEGFLIKRCKKVVDNYKLYEAWAEEFPYPSYELVQIIGSKFTDFLHEGKIAREDIIDIADIMTGKHPGREKEDEIIIYSVGGMPVEDIAWGGEVYRNAVQKGIGMELPLWDIPKMA
;
A
#
# COMPACT_ATOMS: atom_id res chain seq x y z
N GLU A 1 5.34 -18.47 5.66
CA GLU A 1 6.03 -18.40 6.96
C GLU A 1 7.52 -18.09 6.77
N GLU A 2 8.28 -18.96 6.13
CA GLU A 2 9.73 -18.81 5.97
C GLU A 2 10.15 -17.46 5.39
N ALA A 3 9.44 -16.94 4.39
CA ALA A 3 9.71 -15.65 3.77
C ALA A 3 9.35 -14.43 4.64
N VAL A 4 8.63 -14.62 5.74
CA VAL A 4 8.20 -13.53 6.63
C VAL A 4 9.04 -13.49 7.90
N ARG A 5 9.41 -14.67 8.44
CA ARG A 5 10.20 -14.74 9.67
C ARG A 5 11.52 -14.00 9.54
N ASP A 6 11.84 -13.26 10.58
CA ASP A 6 13.10 -12.51 10.73
C ASP A 6 13.35 -11.43 9.66
N SER A 7 12.36 -11.15 8.80
CA SER A 7 12.45 -10.11 7.79
C SER A 7 12.16 -8.73 8.37
N ASP A 8 13.04 -7.76 8.10
CA ASP A 8 12.83 -6.36 8.47
C ASP A 8 11.81 -5.68 7.56
N ILE A 9 11.76 -6.11 6.30
CA ILE A 9 10.82 -5.63 5.29
C ILE A 9 10.15 -6.82 4.61
N VAL A 10 8.82 -6.82 4.58
CA VAL A 10 8.00 -7.83 3.91
C VAL A 10 7.20 -7.17 2.80
N GLY A 11 7.47 -7.53 1.55
CA GLY A 11 6.68 -7.09 0.39
C GLY A 11 5.59 -8.13 0.06
N VAL A 12 4.33 -7.71 0.04
CA VAL A 12 3.20 -8.57 -0.30
C VAL A 12 2.68 -8.22 -1.69
N ASN A 13 3.22 -8.90 -2.70
CA ASN A 13 2.90 -8.68 -4.12
C ASN A 13 2.25 -9.94 -4.71
N THR A 14 1.08 -10.32 -4.19
CA THR A 14 0.37 -11.53 -4.60
C THR A 14 -0.88 -11.17 -5.39
N THR A 15 -1.27 -12.05 -6.32
CA THR A 15 -2.60 -11.98 -6.92
C THR A 15 -3.61 -12.45 -5.88
N ALA A 16 -4.54 -11.59 -5.49
CA ALA A 16 -5.56 -11.95 -4.52
C ALA A 16 -6.70 -12.75 -5.17
N PRO A 17 -7.22 -13.78 -4.51
CA PRO A 17 -8.48 -14.42 -4.87
C PRO A 17 -9.67 -13.45 -4.75
N VAL A 18 -10.85 -13.89 -5.22
CA VAL A 18 -12.06 -13.03 -5.21
C VAL A 18 -12.58 -12.76 -3.79
N LYS A 19 -12.43 -13.72 -2.87
CA LYS A 19 -12.99 -13.63 -1.51
C LYS A 19 -11.92 -13.40 -0.46
N GLU A 20 -12.17 -12.50 0.48
CA GLU A 20 -11.23 -12.18 1.58
C GLU A 20 -10.80 -13.43 2.35
N LYS A 21 -11.71 -14.37 2.60
CA LYS A 21 -11.39 -15.62 3.33
C LYS A 21 -10.30 -16.46 2.64
N ASP A 22 -10.12 -16.28 1.34
CA ASP A 22 -9.17 -17.03 0.52
C ASP A 22 -7.87 -16.25 0.27
N PHE A 23 -7.77 -15.00 0.77
CA PHE A 23 -6.53 -14.22 0.68
C PHE A 23 -5.39 -14.90 1.43
N LEU A 24 -4.16 -14.64 0.98
CA LEU A 24 -2.96 -15.07 1.69
C LEU A 24 -3.05 -14.67 3.16
N TYR A 25 -3.01 -15.67 4.06
CA TYR A 25 -2.99 -15.40 5.49
C TYR A 25 -1.56 -15.24 5.98
N ILE A 26 -1.32 -14.16 6.71
CA ILE A 26 -0.05 -13.89 7.39
C ILE A 26 -0.34 -13.89 8.89
N ASP A 27 0.23 -14.88 9.59
CA ASP A 27 0.14 -14.95 11.05
C ASP A 27 1.05 -13.89 11.66
N GLU A 28 0.54 -13.14 12.63
CA GLU A 28 1.31 -12.14 13.36
C GLU A 28 2.52 -12.73 14.09
N ALA A 29 2.44 -13.99 14.51
CA ALA A 29 3.55 -14.69 15.17
C ALA A 29 4.77 -14.88 14.24
N TRP A 30 4.59 -14.73 12.95
CA TRP A 30 5.70 -14.76 11.99
C TRP A 30 6.34 -13.40 11.76
N VAL A 31 5.62 -12.31 12.13
CA VAL A 31 6.07 -10.95 11.87
C VAL A 31 7.08 -10.51 12.94
N LYS A 32 8.26 -10.15 12.48
CA LYS A 32 9.32 -9.63 13.34
C LYS A 32 8.89 -8.30 13.97
N LYS A 33 9.20 -8.10 15.24
CA LYS A 33 9.04 -6.79 15.89
C LYS A 33 9.85 -5.73 15.12
N GLY A 34 9.24 -4.59 14.89
CA GLY A 34 9.84 -3.53 14.11
C GLY A 34 9.75 -3.70 12.58
N ALA A 35 9.14 -4.78 12.07
CA ALA A 35 9.02 -4.99 10.64
C ALA A 35 8.16 -3.93 9.95
N LEU A 36 8.49 -3.64 8.69
CA LEU A 36 7.67 -2.92 7.73
C LEU A 36 7.03 -3.92 6.76
N ILE A 37 5.71 -3.94 6.70
CA ILE A 37 4.95 -4.74 5.74
C ILE A 37 4.43 -3.80 4.66
N CYS A 38 4.98 -3.88 3.45
CA CYS A 38 4.60 -3.08 2.29
C CYS A 38 3.59 -3.86 1.44
N MET A 39 2.40 -3.29 1.25
CA MET A 39 1.26 -4.01 0.69
C MET A 39 0.61 -3.28 -0.50
N PRO A 40 1.08 -3.52 -1.72
CA PRO A 40 0.37 -3.14 -2.95
C PRO A 40 -0.74 -4.15 -3.34
N SER A 41 -0.99 -5.17 -2.54
CA SER A 41 -2.02 -6.18 -2.76
C SER A 41 -2.68 -6.61 -1.45
N ALA A 42 -3.67 -7.50 -1.53
CA ALA A 42 -4.39 -7.99 -0.38
C ALA A 42 -3.67 -9.15 0.33
N ALA A 43 -3.79 -9.15 1.65
CA ALA A 43 -3.52 -10.31 2.51
C ALA A 43 -4.46 -10.27 3.73
N ARG A 44 -4.63 -11.40 4.37
CA ARG A 44 -5.45 -11.53 5.56
C ARG A 44 -4.56 -11.67 6.80
N PHE A 45 -4.95 -10.94 7.83
CA PHE A 45 -4.34 -10.98 9.16
C PHE A 45 -5.43 -11.20 10.21
N GLU A 46 -5.04 -11.52 11.43
CA GLU A 46 -5.95 -11.41 12.57
C GLU A 46 -6.41 -9.96 12.73
N GLU A 47 -7.74 -9.76 12.90
CA GLU A 47 -8.33 -8.43 13.01
C GLU A 47 -7.74 -7.62 14.17
N GLY A 48 -7.51 -8.28 15.31
CA GLY A 48 -6.89 -7.65 16.48
C GLY A 48 -5.46 -7.15 16.22
N PHE A 49 -4.72 -7.79 15.31
CA PHE A 49 -3.41 -7.31 14.86
C PHE A 49 -3.55 -6.02 14.06
N LEU A 50 -4.44 -6.01 13.08
CA LEU A 50 -4.67 -4.83 12.24
C LEU A 50 -5.19 -3.63 13.04
N ILE A 51 -6.07 -3.86 14.01
CA ILE A 51 -6.68 -2.78 14.79
C ILE A 51 -5.70 -2.19 15.81
N LYS A 52 -5.00 -3.04 16.58
CA LYS A 52 -4.32 -2.63 17.82
C LYS A 52 -2.80 -2.76 17.81
N ARG A 53 -2.22 -3.60 16.96
CA ARG A 53 -0.82 -4.01 17.07
C ARG A 53 0.08 -3.57 15.92
N CYS A 54 -0.48 -2.94 14.91
CA CYS A 54 0.30 -2.32 13.84
C CYS A 54 -0.08 -0.86 13.63
N LYS A 55 0.90 -0.07 13.24
CA LYS A 55 0.70 1.28 12.73
C LYS A 55 0.24 1.18 11.28
N LYS A 56 -0.79 1.95 10.93
CA LYS A 56 -1.42 1.95 9.61
C LYS A 56 -0.96 3.17 8.83
N VAL A 57 -0.18 2.94 7.79
CA VAL A 57 0.29 4.00 6.91
C VAL A 57 -0.27 3.76 5.51
N VAL A 58 -0.69 4.80 4.85
CA VAL A 58 -1.21 4.76 3.47
C VAL A 58 -0.47 5.75 2.59
N ASP A 59 -0.43 5.49 1.29
CA ASP A 59 0.15 6.41 0.31
C ASP A 59 -0.66 7.70 0.16
N ASN A 60 -2.00 7.59 0.12
CA ASN A 60 -2.90 8.74 0.08
C ASN A 60 -4.28 8.34 0.61
N TYR A 61 -4.64 8.80 1.80
CA TYR A 61 -5.93 8.45 2.41
C TYR A 61 -7.14 8.82 1.54
N LYS A 62 -7.08 9.94 0.83
CA LYS A 62 -8.19 10.39 -0.03
C LYS A 62 -8.51 9.40 -1.16
N LEU A 63 -7.53 8.62 -1.60
CA LEU A 63 -7.77 7.56 -2.57
C LEU A 63 -8.68 6.47 -1.98
N TYR A 64 -8.41 6.04 -0.77
CA TYR A 64 -9.21 5.02 -0.07
C TYR A 64 -10.58 5.54 0.33
N GLU A 65 -10.68 6.80 0.71
CA GLU A 65 -11.96 7.47 0.98
C GLU A 65 -12.84 7.50 -0.27
N ALA A 66 -12.28 7.87 -1.43
CA ALA A 66 -12.99 7.84 -2.71
C ALA A 66 -13.45 6.42 -3.09
N TRP A 67 -12.61 5.40 -2.87
CA TRP A 67 -13.02 4.02 -3.11
C TRP A 67 -14.11 3.55 -2.14
N ALA A 68 -14.07 3.97 -0.89
CA ALA A 68 -15.12 3.66 0.08
C ALA A 68 -16.47 4.32 -0.25
N GLU A 69 -16.46 5.44 -0.99
CA GLU A 69 -17.67 6.07 -1.54
C GLU A 69 -18.16 5.38 -2.82
N GLU A 70 -17.25 4.90 -3.67
CA GLU A 70 -17.57 4.28 -4.96
C GLU A 70 -18.03 2.83 -4.81
N PHE A 71 -17.40 2.07 -3.91
CA PHE A 71 -17.69 0.64 -3.72
C PHE A 71 -18.53 0.40 -2.46
N PRO A 72 -19.48 -0.56 -2.51
CA PRO A 72 -20.29 -0.88 -1.34
C PRO A 72 -19.44 -1.49 -0.22
N TYR A 73 -19.82 -1.21 1.03
CA TYR A 73 -19.25 -1.85 2.21
C TYR A 73 -19.66 -3.35 2.28
N PRO A 74 -18.73 -4.27 2.64
CA PRO A 74 -17.29 -4.05 2.82
C PRO A 74 -16.55 -3.90 1.48
N SER A 75 -15.67 -2.91 1.40
CA SER A 75 -14.97 -2.56 0.16
C SER A 75 -13.71 -3.40 -0.10
N TYR A 76 -13.14 -4.01 0.93
CA TYR A 76 -11.86 -4.72 0.85
C TYR A 76 -11.83 -5.88 -0.15
N GLU A 77 -12.89 -6.67 -0.25
CA GLU A 77 -12.97 -7.76 -1.25
C GLU A 77 -12.98 -7.26 -2.69
N LEU A 78 -13.50 -6.05 -2.91
CA LEU A 78 -13.63 -5.46 -4.25
C LEU A 78 -12.36 -4.74 -4.68
N VAL A 79 -11.79 -3.92 -3.80
CA VAL A 79 -10.59 -3.12 -4.08
C VAL A 79 -9.31 -3.93 -3.91
N GLN A 80 -9.27 -4.87 -2.99
CA GLN A 80 -8.15 -5.80 -2.73
C GLN A 80 -6.82 -5.11 -2.36
N ILE A 81 -6.90 -3.93 -1.74
CA ILE A 81 -5.76 -3.17 -1.19
C ILE A 81 -6.01 -2.98 0.31
N ILE A 82 -5.02 -3.26 1.16
CA ILE A 82 -5.22 -3.30 2.63
C ILE A 82 -5.74 -1.97 3.22
N GLY A 83 -5.48 -0.84 2.59
CA GLY A 83 -6.04 0.45 3.00
C GLY A 83 -7.56 0.51 2.94
N SER A 84 -8.20 -0.26 2.04
CA SER A 84 -9.66 -0.41 2.00
C SER A 84 -10.19 -1.21 3.20
N LYS A 85 -9.40 -2.15 3.76
CA LYS A 85 -9.73 -2.78 5.04
C LYS A 85 -9.70 -1.77 6.20
N PHE A 86 -8.79 -0.80 6.15
CA PHE A 86 -8.76 0.25 7.16
C PHE A 86 -9.98 1.18 7.07
N THR A 87 -10.45 1.50 5.86
CA THR A 87 -11.71 2.25 5.69
C THR A 87 -12.93 1.44 6.10
N ASP A 88 -12.95 0.13 5.87
CA ASP A 88 -14.00 -0.75 6.40
C ASP A 88 -14.01 -0.72 7.95
N PHE A 89 -12.85 -0.74 8.63
CA PHE A 89 -12.78 -0.60 10.09
C PHE A 89 -13.22 0.78 10.60
N LEU A 90 -12.98 1.85 9.84
CA LEU A 90 -13.53 3.18 10.15
C LEU A 90 -15.06 3.15 10.10
N HIS A 91 -15.63 2.57 9.06
CA HIS A 91 -17.09 2.41 8.90
C HIS A 91 -17.70 1.62 10.07
N GLU A 92 -16.99 0.60 10.56
CA GLU A 92 -17.38 -0.22 11.70
C GLU A 92 -17.17 0.46 13.07
N GLY A 93 -16.51 1.62 13.11
CA GLY A 93 -16.13 2.31 14.35
C GLY A 93 -15.07 1.58 15.18
N LYS A 94 -14.30 0.68 14.57
CA LYS A 94 -13.23 -0.10 15.22
C LYS A 94 -11.92 0.66 15.35
N ILE A 95 -11.69 1.63 14.49
CA ILE A 95 -10.56 2.56 14.52
C ILE A 95 -11.04 3.98 14.28
N ALA A 96 -10.23 4.97 14.62
CA ALA A 96 -10.46 6.38 14.31
C ALA A 96 -9.71 6.80 13.04
N ARG A 97 -10.10 7.95 12.44
CA ARG A 97 -9.40 8.48 11.25
C ARG A 97 -7.91 8.75 11.53
N GLU A 98 -7.63 9.21 12.73
CA GLU A 98 -6.29 9.53 13.22
C GLU A 98 -5.37 8.32 13.32
N ASP A 99 -5.91 7.10 13.34
CA ASP A 99 -5.15 5.85 13.34
C ASP A 99 -4.56 5.51 11.96
N ILE A 100 -5.02 6.21 10.90
CA ILE A 100 -4.52 6.03 9.53
C ILE A 100 -3.66 7.25 9.16
N ILE A 101 -2.38 7.02 8.88
CA ILE A 101 -1.38 8.06 8.64
C ILE A 101 -1.06 8.11 7.15
N ASP A 102 -1.10 9.29 6.56
CA ASP A 102 -0.60 9.52 5.22
C ASP A 102 0.92 9.52 5.20
N ILE A 103 1.54 8.84 4.24
CA ILE A 103 3.00 8.85 4.08
C ILE A 103 3.55 10.28 3.89
N ALA A 104 2.78 11.15 3.24
CA ALA A 104 3.14 12.55 3.03
C ALA A 104 3.31 13.32 4.36
N ASP A 105 2.53 13.00 5.39
CA ASP A 105 2.67 13.62 6.70
C ASP A 105 3.94 13.16 7.42
N ILE A 106 4.37 11.93 7.19
CA ILE A 106 5.67 11.44 7.67
C ILE A 106 6.81 12.15 6.93
N MET A 107 6.75 12.21 5.62
CA MET A 107 7.79 12.83 4.78
C MET A 107 7.95 14.33 5.03
N THR A 108 6.87 15.01 5.38
CA THR A 108 6.89 16.45 5.70
C THR A 108 7.17 16.76 7.16
N GLY A 109 7.35 15.74 8.00
CA GLY A 109 7.65 15.89 9.43
C GLY A 109 6.44 16.27 10.29
N LYS A 110 5.22 16.22 9.75
CA LYS A 110 4.00 16.43 10.54
C LYS A 110 3.68 15.25 11.45
N HIS A 111 4.11 14.06 11.06
CA HIS A 111 4.01 12.83 11.84
C HIS A 111 5.39 12.17 11.95
N PRO A 112 5.79 11.64 13.11
CA PRO A 112 7.14 11.06 13.32
C PRO A 112 7.37 9.75 12.54
N GLY A 113 6.33 9.14 12.01
CA GLY A 113 6.42 7.82 11.40
C GLY A 113 6.60 6.73 12.46
N ARG A 114 7.76 6.08 12.47
CA ARG A 114 8.11 5.10 13.51
C ARG A 114 8.46 5.82 14.83
N GLU A 115 7.77 5.45 15.89
CA GLU A 115 7.99 6.04 17.23
C GLU A 115 8.71 5.09 18.19
N LYS A 116 8.64 3.77 17.93
CA LYS A 116 9.30 2.73 18.72
C LYS A 116 9.99 1.73 17.81
N GLU A 117 11.12 1.21 18.22
CA GLU A 117 11.90 0.24 17.44
C GLU A 117 11.15 -1.06 17.16
N ASP A 118 10.29 -1.48 18.09
CA ASP A 118 9.50 -2.72 17.98
C ASP A 118 8.14 -2.52 17.28
N GLU A 119 7.82 -1.30 16.85
CA GLU A 119 6.56 -0.98 16.20
C GLU A 119 6.46 -1.60 14.81
N ILE A 120 5.47 -2.45 14.60
CA ILE A 120 5.18 -3.02 13.28
C ILE A 120 4.37 -1.99 12.49
N ILE A 121 4.76 -1.75 11.25
CA ILE A 121 4.09 -0.82 10.35
C ILE A 121 3.54 -1.61 9.15
N ILE A 122 2.26 -1.44 8.86
CA ILE A 122 1.67 -1.83 7.58
C ILE A 122 1.53 -0.59 6.72
N TYR A 123 2.20 -0.60 5.57
CA TYR A 123 2.12 0.44 4.57
C TYR A 123 1.30 -0.04 3.38
N SER A 124 0.13 0.55 3.20
CA SER A 124 -0.77 0.29 2.08
C SER A 124 -0.35 1.12 0.87
N VAL A 125 -0.23 0.49 -0.27
CA VAL A 125 0.13 1.14 -1.54
C VAL A 125 -1.01 0.93 -2.52
N GLY A 126 -1.85 1.94 -2.68
CA GLY A 126 -2.93 1.95 -3.67
C GLY A 126 -2.43 2.33 -5.07
N GLY A 127 -1.31 3.05 -5.08
CA GLY A 127 -0.66 3.56 -6.28
C GLY A 127 -1.13 4.96 -6.67
N MET A 128 -0.16 5.81 -6.99
CA MET A 128 -0.41 7.17 -7.45
C MET A 128 0.29 7.41 -8.79
N PRO A 129 -0.42 7.60 -9.90
CA PRO A 129 0.18 7.84 -11.22
C PRO A 129 1.18 9.00 -11.26
N VAL A 130 1.05 9.96 -10.34
CA VAL A 130 1.99 11.09 -10.23
C VAL A 130 3.42 10.62 -9.88
N GLU A 131 3.55 9.54 -9.11
CA GLU A 131 4.86 8.95 -8.76
C GLU A 131 5.53 8.35 -9.99
N ASP A 132 4.76 7.60 -10.81
CA ASP A 132 5.24 7.00 -12.05
C ASP A 132 5.70 8.07 -13.04
N ILE A 133 4.93 9.16 -13.18
CA ILE A 133 5.27 10.27 -14.07
C ILE A 133 6.51 11.01 -13.57
N ALA A 134 6.64 11.26 -12.27
CA ALA A 134 7.78 11.93 -11.68
C ALA A 134 9.06 11.09 -11.87
N TRP A 135 9.03 9.81 -11.54
CA TRP A 135 10.12 8.87 -11.70
C TRP A 135 10.50 8.66 -13.17
N GLY A 136 9.49 8.35 -14.01
CA GLY A 136 9.68 8.14 -15.44
C GLY A 136 10.28 9.38 -16.12
N GLY A 137 9.81 10.56 -15.75
CA GLY A 137 10.34 11.83 -16.26
C GLY A 137 11.80 12.05 -15.86
N GLU A 138 12.20 11.71 -14.64
CA GLU A 138 13.58 11.82 -14.19
C GLU A 138 14.49 10.78 -14.88
N VAL A 139 14.04 9.54 -14.99
CA VAL A 139 14.76 8.48 -15.72
C VAL A 139 14.95 8.87 -17.18
N TYR A 140 13.91 9.39 -17.84
CA TYR A 140 13.98 9.85 -19.23
C TYR A 140 15.01 10.98 -19.41
N ARG A 141 14.95 12.02 -18.59
CA ARG A 141 15.91 13.12 -18.63
C ARG A 141 17.35 12.66 -18.45
N ASN A 142 17.58 11.78 -17.48
CA ASN A 142 18.91 11.22 -17.21
C ASN A 142 19.40 10.34 -18.35
N ALA A 143 18.53 9.54 -18.98
CA ALA A 143 18.87 8.69 -20.11
C ALA A 143 19.29 9.54 -21.32
N VAL A 144 18.53 10.59 -21.65
CA VAL A 144 18.84 11.53 -22.73
C VAL A 144 20.21 12.20 -22.50
N GLN A 145 20.45 12.71 -21.28
CA GLN A 145 21.72 13.35 -20.93
C GLN A 145 22.94 12.41 -21.07
N LYS A 146 22.75 11.14 -20.76
CA LYS A 146 23.80 10.12 -20.81
C LYS A 146 23.92 9.44 -22.17
N GLY A 147 23.07 9.76 -23.14
CA GLY A 147 22.99 9.07 -24.42
C GLY A 147 22.67 7.58 -24.30
N ILE A 148 21.86 7.20 -23.28
CA ILE A 148 21.46 5.82 -23.02
C ILE A 148 20.05 5.60 -23.57
N GLY A 149 19.84 4.47 -24.22
CA GLY A 149 18.54 4.09 -24.77
C GLY A 149 18.55 4.17 -26.30
N MET A 150 17.38 3.88 -26.86
CA MET A 150 17.12 3.93 -28.29
C MET A 150 15.88 4.75 -28.57
N GLU A 151 15.94 5.67 -29.51
CA GLU A 151 14.79 6.41 -29.98
C GLU A 151 13.94 5.48 -30.88
N LEU A 152 12.70 5.22 -30.47
CA LEU A 152 11.77 4.39 -31.24
C LEU A 152 10.82 5.30 -32.02
N PRO A 153 10.54 5.04 -33.29
CA PRO A 153 9.56 5.78 -34.04
C PRO A 153 8.15 5.48 -33.47
N LEU A 154 7.45 6.52 -33.09
CA LEU A 154 6.04 6.42 -32.74
C LEU A 154 5.20 6.58 -34.03
N TRP A 155 4.03 5.95 -34.08
CA TRP A 155 3.11 6.15 -35.22
C TRP A 155 2.53 7.57 -35.20
N ASP A 156 2.37 8.16 -36.40
CA ASP A 156 1.81 9.52 -36.54
C ASP A 156 0.33 9.59 -36.15
N ILE A 157 -0.41 8.50 -36.34
CA ILE A 157 -1.81 8.37 -35.95
C ILE A 157 -1.97 7.18 -35.01
N PRO A 158 -2.30 7.39 -33.73
CA PRO A 158 -2.55 6.32 -32.80
C PRO A 158 -3.69 5.42 -33.32
N LYS A 159 -3.42 4.14 -33.50
CA LYS A 159 -4.47 3.15 -33.77
C LYS A 159 -4.98 2.66 -32.42
N MET A 160 -6.10 3.22 -32.01
CA MET A 160 -6.87 2.66 -30.89
C MET A 160 -7.63 1.47 -31.42
N ALA A 161 -7.38 0.29 -30.86
CA ALA A 161 -8.13 -0.93 -31.21
C ALA A 161 -9.46 -0.96 -30.49
#